data_2864a72fa649c7a7c89a22c4224a8601
#
_entry.id   2864a72fa649c7a7c89a22c4224a8601
#
_cell.length_a   1.000
_cell.length_b   1.000
_cell.length_c   1.000
_cell.angle_alpha   90.00
_cell.angle_beta   90.00
_cell.angle_gamma   90.00
#
_symmetry.space_group_name_H-M   'P 1'
#
loop_
_entity.id
_entity.type
_entity.pdbx_description
1 polymer ?
#
loop_
_entity_poly.entity_id
_entity_poly.type
_entity_poly.pdbx_seq_one_letter_code
_entity_poly.pdbx_strand_id
1 'polypeptide(L)'
;MNHTGSGEGVGVVKSVEIAYNIVLDIIGTKGGVTRMVAGLKPTWMVTNIYDLTPKDLRAQGVRAVLTDLDNTLIAWNNPDGTPELRHWLNLLELAGIQVIVVSNNSRQRVDRAVAPFRLPYIHRALKPFAWGLKRALRRWHFRRDEVIMVGDQIMTDVWAANRSGIRSVLVQPILKSDAWITKGNRLIEKFVMWRLRHVYPELTWQEDLNERKAH
;
A
#
# COMPACT_ATOMS: atom_id res chain seq x y z
N MET A 1 -31.37 -24.09 7.41
CA MET A 1 -30.27 -24.32 8.35
C MET A 1 -29.18 -23.31 8.13
N ASN A 2 -28.98 -22.51 9.17
CA ASN A 2 -28.01 -21.38 9.21
C ASN A 2 -26.58 -21.90 9.22
N HIS A 3 -25.67 -21.17 8.57
CA HIS A 3 -24.28 -20.96 9.02
C HIS A 3 -23.67 -19.79 8.20
N THR A 4 -23.60 -18.68 8.75
CA THR A 4 -22.71 -17.94 9.66
C THR A 4 -21.62 -17.18 8.93
N GLY A 5 -21.89 -15.91 8.72
CA GLY A 5 -20.90 -14.88 8.40
C GLY A 5 -20.18 -14.42 9.68
N SER A 6 -19.10 -15.08 10.10
CA SER A 6 -18.35 -14.69 11.31
C SER A 6 -16.84 -14.48 11.12
N GLY A 7 -16.34 -14.46 9.88
CA GLY A 7 -14.90 -14.31 9.61
C GLY A 7 -14.44 -12.88 9.25
N GLU A 8 -15.31 -12.03 8.78
CA GLU A 8 -14.93 -10.69 8.28
C GLU A 8 -14.78 -9.65 9.40
N GLY A 9 -15.47 -9.79 10.52
CA GLY A 9 -15.44 -8.86 11.63
C GLY A 9 -14.13 -8.85 12.43
N VAL A 10 -13.46 -9.99 12.56
CA VAL A 10 -12.29 -10.15 13.44
C VAL A 10 -11.04 -9.45 12.90
N GLY A 11 -10.84 -9.43 11.58
CA GLY A 11 -9.69 -8.75 10.96
C GLY A 11 -9.79 -7.24 11.03
N VAL A 12 -10.99 -6.69 10.83
CA VAL A 12 -11.25 -5.24 10.88
C VAL A 12 -11.16 -4.70 12.30
N VAL A 13 -11.70 -5.42 13.30
CA VAL A 13 -11.64 -5.02 14.71
C VAL A 13 -10.20 -4.97 15.21
N LYS A 14 -9.37 -5.96 14.89
CA LYS A 14 -7.94 -5.94 15.27
C LYS A 14 -7.16 -4.80 14.60
N SER A 15 -7.48 -4.45 13.37
CA SER A 15 -6.82 -3.32 12.68
C SER A 15 -7.20 -1.98 13.32
N VAL A 16 -8.44 -1.80 13.75
CA VAL A 16 -8.92 -0.61 14.45
C VAL A 16 -8.31 -0.50 15.84
N GLU A 17 -8.21 -1.61 16.58
CA GLU A 17 -7.61 -1.65 17.90
C GLU A 17 -6.09 -1.34 17.86
N ILE A 18 -5.40 -1.88 16.85
CA ILE A 18 -3.99 -1.55 16.59
C ILE A 18 -3.86 -0.06 16.25
N ALA A 19 -4.71 0.48 15.39
CA ALA A 19 -4.71 1.88 15.03
C ALA A 19 -4.99 2.79 16.22
N TYR A 20 -5.93 2.41 17.09
CA TYR A 20 -6.26 3.15 18.31
C TYR A 20 -5.09 3.16 19.32
N ASN A 21 -4.46 2.03 19.59
CA ASN A 21 -3.28 1.93 20.45
C ASN A 21 -2.10 2.75 19.90
N ILE A 22 -1.94 2.79 18.57
CA ILE A 22 -0.95 3.63 17.90
C ILE A 22 -1.23 5.12 18.14
N VAL A 23 -2.48 5.54 18.03
CA VAL A 23 -2.86 6.93 18.31
C VAL A 23 -2.59 7.30 19.77
N LEU A 24 -2.87 6.40 20.70
CA LEU A 24 -2.56 6.61 22.12
C LEU A 24 -1.04 6.71 22.38
N ASP A 25 -0.24 5.87 21.75
CA ASP A 25 1.22 5.94 21.83
C ASP A 25 1.80 7.21 21.17
N ILE A 26 1.18 7.69 20.10
CA ILE A 26 1.54 8.96 19.44
C ILE A 26 1.23 10.17 20.36
N ILE A 27 0.20 10.10 21.17
CA ILE A 27 -0.20 11.19 22.07
C ILE A 27 0.62 11.18 23.38
N GLY A 28 1.13 10.04 23.82
CA GLY A 28 1.55 9.80 25.20
C GLY A 28 3.02 10.00 25.57
N THR A 29 4.01 10.02 24.65
CA THR A 29 5.44 10.11 25.05
C THR A 29 6.35 10.82 24.03
N LYS A 30 7.14 11.80 24.51
CA LYS A 30 8.04 12.63 23.67
C LYS A 30 9.15 11.85 22.93
N GLY A 31 9.55 10.67 23.36
CA GLY A 31 10.63 9.88 22.73
C GLY A 31 10.12 8.73 21.84
N GLY A 32 8.98 8.13 22.15
CA GLY A 32 8.34 7.06 21.36
C GLY A 32 7.71 7.57 20.06
N VAL A 33 7.21 8.79 20.08
CA VAL A 33 6.52 9.46 18.97
C VAL A 33 7.40 9.56 17.72
N THR A 34 8.64 10.03 17.85
CA THR A 34 9.53 10.24 16.70
C THR A 34 9.89 8.93 16.01
N ARG A 35 10.14 7.86 16.76
CA ARG A 35 10.49 6.55 16.22
C ARG A 35 9.32 5.87 15.49
N MET A 36 8.12 6.06 16.00
CA MET A 36 6.91 5.48 15.44
C MET A 36 6.47 6.22 14.17
N VAL A 37 6.50 7.57 14.20
CA VAL A 37 6.22 8.41 13.02
C VAL A 37 7.21 8.11 11.89
N ALA A 38 8.50 7.87 12.21
CA ALA A 38 9.49 7.44 11.23
C ALA A 38 9.11 6.10 10.56
N GLY A 39 8.50 5.17 11.29
CA GLY A 39 8.00 3.90 10.74
C GLY A 39 6.81 4.04 9.79
N LEU A 40 6.15 5.20 9.77
CA LEU A 40 5.00 5.52 8.91
C LEU A 40 5.38 6.44 7.73
N LYS A 41 6.65 6.88 7.64
CA LYS A 41 7.12 7.75 6.56
C LYS A 41 7.19 6.97 5.24
N PRO A 42 6.46 7.37 4.18
CA PRO A 42 6.63 6.80 2.86
C PRO A 42 7.98 7.21 2.27
N THR A 43 8.55 6.37 1.41
CA THR A 43 9.76 6.74 0.65
C THR A 43 9.42 7.78 -0.42
N TRP A 44 8.28 7.60 -1.09
CA TRP A 44 7.75 8.52 -2.10
C TRP A 44 6.24 8.68 -1.94
N MET A 45 5.73 9.80 -2.45
CA MET A 45 4.31 10.07 -2.57
C MET A 45 4.02 10.50 -4.00
N VAL A 46 3.28 9.69 -4.76
CA VAL A 46 2.87 10.00 -6.14
C VAL A 46 1.34 10.03 -6.27
N THR A 47 0.84 10.79 -7.23
CA THR A 47 -0.61 10.97 -7.34
C THR A 47 -1.31 9.68 -7.72
N ASN A 48 -0.77 8.92 -8.68
CA ASN A 48 -1.40 7.71 -9.18
C ASN A 48 -0.36 6.60 -9.33
N ILE A 49 -0.75 5.35 -9.18
CA ILE A 49 0.12 4.20 -9.44
C ILE A 49 0.59 4.15 -10.91
N TYR A 50 -0.23 4.65 -11.83
CA TYR A 50 0.08 4.67 -13.27
C TYR A 50 1.15 5.70 -13.65
N ASP A 51 1.46 6.65 -12.75
CA ASP A 51 2.56 7.61 -12.91
C ASP A 51 3.93 6.94 -12.71
N LEU A 52 3.96 5.71 -12.14
CA LEU A 52 5.17 4.94 -11.97
C LEU A 52 5.62 4.33 -13.31
N THR A 53 6.49 5.05 -14.03
CA THR A 53 6.95 4.59 -15.35
C THR A 53 8.01 3.50 -15.24
N PRO A 54 8.16 2.63 -16.26
CA PRO A 54 9.25 1.65 -16.31
C PRO A 54 10.63 2.28 -16.20
N LYS A 55 10.81 3.48 -16.75
CA LYS A 55 12.06 4.23 -16.69
C LYS A 55 12.43 4.59 -15.25
N ASP A 56 11.48 5.15 -14.50
CA ASP A 56 11.71 5.58 -13.12
C ASP A 56 11.94 4.40 -12.20
N LEU A 57 11.16 3.33 -12.38
CA LEU A 57 11.33 2.10 -11.62
C LEU A 57 12.71 1.47 -11.85
N ARG A 58 13.16 1.40 -13.10
CA ARG A 58 14.50 0.87 -13.43
C ARG A 58 15.61 1.76 -12.88
N ALA A 59 15.47 3.08 -12.95
CA ALA A 59 16.43 4.03 -12.37
C ALA A 59 16.60 3.83 -10.87
N GLN A 60 15.56 3.37 -10.18
CA GLN A 60 15.57 3.01 -8.76
C GLN A 60 15.97 1.54 -8.52
N GLY A 61 16.38 0.78 -9.53
CA GLY A 61 16.73 -0.63 -9.42
C GLY A 61 15.54 -1.56 -9.11
N VAL A 62 14.31 -1.12 -9.40
CA VAL A 62 13.08 -1.89 -9.12
C VAL A 62 12.86 -2.93 -10.20
N ARG A 63 12.67 -4.18 -9.77
CA ARG A 63 12.35 -5.33 -10.60
C ARG A 63 10.94 -5.87 -10.37
N ALA A 64 10.34 -5.52 -9.23
CA ALA A 64 8.96 -5.86 -8.95
C ALA A 64 8.24 -4.76 -8.16
N VAL A 65 6.96 -4.57 -8.48
CA VAL A 65 6.02 -3.71 -7.77
C VAL A 65 5.06 -4.60 -6.99
N LEU A 66 5.14 -4.56 -5.66
CA LEU A 66 4.07 -5.08 -4.80
C LEU A 66 3.02 -3.98 -4.70
N THR A 67 1.75 -4.30 -4.92
CA THR A 67 0.68 -3.30 -4.87
C THR A 67 -0.48 -3.77 -4.01
N ASP A 68 -1.11 -2.85 -3.29
CA ASP A 68 -2.45 -3.12 -2.78
C ASP A 68 -3.44 -3.24 -3.95
N LEU A 69 -4.61 -3.79 -3.68
CA LEU A 69 -5.63 -4.04 -4.69
C LEU A 69 -6.62 -2.89 -4.78
N ASP A 70 -7.41 -2.73 -3.72
CA ASP A 70 -8.59 -1.87 -3.73
C ASP A 70 -8.20 -0.41 -3.53
N ASN A 71 -8.70 0.46 -4.41
CA ASN A 71 -8.37 1.90 -4.47
C ASN A 71 -6.91 2.25 -4.78
N THR A 72 -6.04 1.26 -4.93
CA THR A 72 -4.64 1.46 -5.36
C THR A 72 -4.47 1.01 -6.81
N LEU A 73 -4.69 -0.28 -7.09
CA LEU A 73 -4.55 -0.85 -8.43
C LEU A 73 -5.84 -0.76 -9.23
N ILE A 74 -6.96 -1.07 -8.59
CA ILE A 74 -8.32 -1.01 -9.16
C ILE A 74 -9.28 -0.30 -8.21
N ALA A 75 -10.27 0.38 -8.77
CA ALA A 75 -11.40 0.87 -8.00
C ALA A 75 -12.23 -0.32 -7.49
N TRP A 76 -12.61 -0.29 -6.23
CA TRP A 76 -13.37 -1.41 -5.61
C TRP A 76 -14.71 -1.70 -6.32
N ASN A 77 -15.28 -0.70 -7.02
CA ASN A 77 -16.53 -0.78 -7.77
C ASN A 77 -16.35 -1.07 -9.27
N ASN A 78 -15.10 -1.20 -9.75
CA ASN A 78 -14.77 -1.53 -11.13
C ASN A 78 -13.75 -2.69 -11.19
N PRO A 79 -14.20 -3.93 -10.96
CA PRO A 79 -13.30 -5.09 -10.90
C PRO A 79 -12.67 -5.46 -12.25
N ASP A 80 -13.22 -4.98 -13.37
CA ASP A 80 -12.71 -5.26 -14.72
C ASP A 80 -11.51 -4.38 -15.07
N GLY A 81 -11.21 -3.39 -14.20
CA GLY A 81 -10.12 -2.43 -14.40
C GLY A 81 -10.39 -1.46 -15.54
N THR A 82 -9.43 -0.59 -15.77
CA THR A 82 -9.51 0.46 -16.78
C THR A 82 -8.54 0.19 -17.94
N PRO A 83 -8.72 0.81 -19.12
CA PRO A 83 -7.74 0.76 -20.21
C PRO A 83 -6.34 1.23 -19.76
N GLU A 84 -6.28 2.26 -18.90
CA GLU A 84 -5.04 2.80 -18.33
C GLU A 84 -4.28 1.75 -17.52
N LEU A 85 -5.00 0.99 -16.68
CA LEU A 85 -4.41 -0.12 -15.92
C LEU A 85 -3.80 -1.16 -16.86
N ARG A 86 -4.53 -1.57 -17.91
CA ARG A 86 -4.05 -2.58 -18.88
C ARG A 86 -2.82 -2.07 -19.62
N HIS A 87 -2.83 -0.81 -20.04
CA HIS A 87 -1.70 -0.18 -20.69
C HIS A 87 -0.46 -0.14 -19.77
N TRP A 88 -0.63 0.31 -18.52
CA TRP A 88 0.44 0.38 -17.53
C TRP A 88 1.03 -1.01 -17.22
N LEU A 89 0.19 -2.03 -17.01
CA LEU A 89 0.65 -3.41 -16.80
C LEU A 89 1.46 -3.94 -17.97
N ASN A 90 1.02 -3.68 -19.20
CA ASN A 90 1.73 -4.07 -20.43
C ASN A 90 3.10 -3.38 -20.52
N LEU A 91 3.19 -2.09 -20.22
CA LEU A 91 4.47 -1.36 -20.19
C LEU A 91 5.45 -1.96 -19.20
N LEU A 92 5.00 -2.31 -17.98
CA LEU A 92 5.83 -2.94 -16.98
C LEU A 92 6.27 -4.35 -17.38
N GLU A 93 5.38 -5.15 -17.94
CA GLU A 93 5.69 -6.49 -18.44
C GLU A 93 6.75 -6.45 -19.55
N LEU A 94 6.61 -5.57 -20.55
CA LEU A 94 7.61 -5.35 -21.59
C LEU A 94 8.96 -4.88 -21.03
N ALA A 95 8.93 -4.18 -19.92
CA ALA A 95 10.12 -3.76 -19.20
C ALA A 95 10.72 -4.86 -18.30
N GLY A 96 10.11 -6.03 -18.17
CA GLY A 96 10.54 -7.10 -17.28
C GLY A 96 10.32 -6.77 -15.79
N ILE A 97 9.42 -5.84 -15.48
CA ILE A 97 9.06 -5.47 -14.10
C ILE A 97 7.78 -6.21 -13.71
N GLN A 98 7.87 -7.07 -12.72
CA GLN A 98 6.74 -7.88 -12.28
C GLN A 98 5.80 -7.08 -11.37
N VAL A 99 4.48 -7.17 -11.59
CA VAL A 99 3.47 -6.62 -10.68
C VAL A 99 2.85 -7.76 -9.87
N ILE A 100 2.82 -7.61 -8.54
CA ILE A 100 2.32 -8.62 -7.60
C ILE A 100 1.33 -7.97 -6.65
N VAL A 101 0.12 -8.45 -6.59
CA VAL A 101 -0.91 -7.93 -5.68
C VAL A 101 -0.73 -8.49 -4.27
N VAL A 102 -0.72 -7.63 -3.26
CA VAL A 102 -0.60 -7.99 -1.84
C VAL A 102 -1.74 -7.36 -1.04
N SER A 103 -2.81 -8.10 -0.85
CA SER A 103 -4.07 -7.61 -0.29
C SER A 103 -4.45 -8.32 1.02
N ASN A 104 -5.12 -7.58 1.92
CA ASN A 104 -5.71 -8.13 3.15
C ASN A 104 -7.01 -8.90 2.89
N ASN A 105 -7.57 -8.79 1.70
CA ASN A 105 -8.82 -9.42 1.32
C ASN A 105 -8.76 -10.95 1.27
N SER A 106 -9.94 -11.57 1.22
CA SER A 106 -10.09 -13.01 1.05
C SER A 106 -9.55 -13.47 -0.31
N ARG A 107 -9.17 -14.76 -0.38
CA ARG A 107 -8.70 -15.37 -1.63
C ARG A 107 -9.69 -15.16 -2.77
N GLN A 108 -10.98 -15.42 -2.53
CA GLN A 108 -12.02 -15.30 -3.55
C GLN A 108 -12.13 -13.88 -4.12
N ARG A 109 -12.03 -12.85 -3.25
CA ARG A 109 -12.06 -11.44 -3.68
C ARG A 109 -10.88 -11.11 -4.57
N VAL A 110 -9.65 -11.45 -4.11
CA VAL A 110 -8.43 -11.14 -4.84
C VAL A 110 -8.39 -11.88 -6.17
N ASP A 111 -8.67 -13.19 -6.15
CA ASP A 111 -8.64 -14.05 -7.34
C ASP A 111 -9.56 -13.52 -8.45
N ARG A 112 -10.82 -13.16 -8.09
CA ARG A 112 -11.76 -12.56 -9.03
C ARG A 112 -11.24 -11.26 -9.63
N ALA A 113 -10.62 -10.42 -8.81
CA ALA A 113 -10.16 -9.10 -9.25
C ALA A 113 -8.91 -9.15 -10.15
N VAL A 114 -8.00 -10.11 -9.90
CA VAL A 114 -6.74 -10.22 -10.66
C VAL A 114 -6.83 -11.15 -11.87
N ALA A 115 -7.86 -12.00 -11.93
CA ALA A 115 -8.02 -12.98 -13.01
C ALA A 115 -7.98 -12.37 -14.43
N PRO A 116 -8.63 -11.21 -14.72
CA PRO A 116 -8.56 -10.57 -16.03
C PRO A 116 -7.16 -10.15 -16.46
N PHE A 117 -6.24 -9.97 -15.51
CA PHE A 117 -4.89 -9.48 -15.72
C PHE A 117 -3.83 -10.56 -15.50
N ARG A 118 -4.23 -11.75 -15.03
CA ARG A 118 -3.34 -12.88 -14.70
C ARG A 118 -2.22 -12.50 -13.72
N LEU A 119 -2.47 -11.55 -12.82
CA LEU A 119 -1.46 -11.08 -11.87
C LEU A 119 -1.22 -12.09 -10.75
N PRO A 120 0.05 -12.33 -10.38
CA PRO A 120 0.38 -13.07 -9.16
C PRO A 120 -0.07 -12.29 -7.93
N TYR A 121 -0.44 -13.01 -6.85
CA TYR A 121 -0.95 -12.35 -5.67
C TYR A 121 -0.67 -13.07 -4.35
N ILE A 122 -0.73 -12.31 -3.26
CA ILE A 122 -0.84 -12.75 -1.87
C ILE A 122 -2.17 -12.22 -1.32
N HIS A 123 -3.06 -13.11 -0.96
CA HIS A 123 -4.29 -12.80 -0.22
C HIS A 123 -4.06 -12.91 1.29
N ARG A 124 -4.92 -12.31 2.13
CA ARG A 124 -4.81 -12.29 3.59
C ARG A 124 -3.39 -11.94 4.03
N ALA A 125 -2.87 -10.85 3.47
CA ALA A 125 -1.49 -10.42 3.67
C ALA A 125 -1.18 -9.96 5.09
N LEU A 126 -2.21 -9.70 5.90
CA LEU A 126 -2.13 -9.25 7.30
C LEU A 126 -1.34 -7.93 7.45
N LYS A 127 -1.45 -7.01 6.47
CA LYS A 127 -0.92 -5.66 6.62
C LYS A 127 -1.63 -4.98 7.80
N PRO A 128 -0.94 -4.29 8.70
CA PRO A 128 0.42 -3.75 8.63
C PRO A 128 1.55 -4.68 9.06
N PHE A 129 1.30 -5.96 9.29
CA PHE A 129 2.40 -6.87 9.59
C PHE A 129 3.22 -7.16 8.32
N ALA A 130 4.52 -7.40 8.51
CA ALA A 130 5.46 -7.67 7.43
C ALA A 130 5.28 -9.03 6.73
N TRP A 131 4.38 -9.87 7.24
CA TRP A 131 4.28 -11.27 6.84
C TRP A 131 3.95 -11.46 5.35
N GLY A 132 2.93 -10.76 4.85
CA GLY A 132 2.50 -10.87 3.46
C GLY A 132 3.58 -10.43 2.47
N LEU A 133 4.25 -9.30 2.77
CA LEU A 133 5.33 -8.77 1.93
C LEU A 133 6.55 -9.71 1.96
N LYS A 134 6.96 -10.18 3.13
CA LYS A 134 8.06 -11.15 3.27
C LYS A 134 7.74 -12.46 2.57
N ARG A 135 6.48 -12.89 2.56
CA ARG A 135 6.02 -14.06 1.81
C ARG A 135 6.15 -13.82 0.31
N ALA A 136 5.78 -12.64 -0.19
CA ALA A 136 5.95 -12.26 -1.59
C ALA A 136 7.43 -12.31 -2.01
N LEU A 137 8.31 -11.66 -1.26
CA LEU A 137 9.75 -11.68 -1.54
C LEU A 137 10.32 -13.10 -1.66
N ARG A 138 9.97 -13.98 -0.71
CA ARG A 138 10.44 -15.38 -0.72
C ARG A 138 9.87 -16.18 -1.89
N ARG A 139 8.59 -15.98 -2.20
CA ARG A 139 7.90 -16.77 -3.23
C ARG A 139 8.42 -16.48 -4.64
N TRP A 140 8.78 -15.23 -4.91
CA TRP A 140 9.27 -14.79 -6.22
C TRP A 140 10.76 -14.43 -6.23
N HIS A 141 11.49 -14.78 -5.16
CA HIS A 141 12.95 -14.67 -5.05
C HIS A 141 13.50 -13.25 -5.27
N PHE A 142 12.79 -12.22 -4.80
CA PHE A 142 13.24 -10.85 -4.86
C PHE A 142 14.00 -10.43 -3.60
N ARG A 143 15.01 -9.58 -3.78
CA ARG A 143 15.66 -8.85 -2.71
C ARG A 143 14.79 -7.64 -2.32
N ARG A 144 14.97 -7.11 -1.12
CA ARG A 144 14.18 -5.97 -0.62
C ARG A 144 14.43 -4.68 -1.40
N ASP A 145 15.67 -4.49 -1.86
CA ASP A 145 16.11 -3.33 -2.65
C ASP A 145 15.66 -3.38 -4.11
N GLU A 146 15.24 -4.54 -4.61
CA GLU A 146 14.68 -4.73 -5.95
C GLU A 146 13.16 -4.50 -6.02
N VAL A 147 12.52 -4.19 -4.88
CA VAL A 147 11.06 -4.14 -4.78
C VAL A 147 10.60 -2.85 -4.13
N ILE A 148 9.45 -2.36 -4.56
CA ILE A 148 8.68 -1.32 -3.87
C ILE A 148 7.30 -1.85 -3.48
N MET A 149 6.71 -1.28 -2.41
CA MET A 149 5.31 -1.49 -2.06
C MET A 149 4.51 -0.22 -2.36
N VAL A 150 3.46 -0.34 -3.14
CA VAL A 150 2.56 0.76 -3.51
C VAL A 150 1.21 0.54 -2.86
N GLY A 151 0.69 1.56 -2.21
CA GLY A 151 -0.62 1.52 -1.56
C GLY A 151 -1.17 2.90 -1.24
N ASP A 152 -2.47 2.98 -0.97
CA ASP A 152 -3.16 4.22 -0.66
C ASP A 152 -3.30 4.50 0.85
N GLN A 153 -2.88 3.54 1.70
CA GLN A 153 -3.02 3.64 3.15
C GLN A 153 -1.68 3.61 3.87
N ILE A 154 -1.42 4.65 4.68
CA ILE A 154 -0.20 4.74 5.49
C ILE A 154 -0.18 3.63 6.55
N MET A 155 -1.31 3.43 7.23
CA MET A 155 -1.42 2.54 8.39
C MET A 155 -1.34 1.05 8.03
N THR A 156 -1.56 0.69 6.78
CA THR A 156 -1.46 -0.70 6.32
C THR A 156 -0.28 -0.89 5.38
N ASP A 157 -0.21 -0.13 4.29
CA ASP A 157 0.72 -0.40 3.19
C ASP A 157 2.12 0.13 3.46
N VAL A 158 2.20 1.44 3.77
CA VAL A 158 3.48 2.09 4.08
C VAL A 158 4.12 1.46 5.31
N TRP A 159 3.32 1.22 6.35
CA TRP A 159 3.85 0.61 7.56
C TRP A 159 4.31 -0.84 7.36
N ALA A 160 3.54 -1.65 6.62
CA ALA A 160 3.98 -3.02 6.27
C ALA A 160 5.27 -3.02 5.46
N ALA A 161 5.40 -2.10 4.49
CA ALA A 161 6.62 -1.93 3.69
C ALA A 161 7.83 -1.61 4.56
N ASN A 162 7.73 -0.57 5.40
CA ASN A 162 8.81 -0.13 6.28
C ASN A 162 9.22 -1.23 7.27
N ARG A 163 8.25 -1.96 7.85
CA ARG A 163 8.52 -3.14 8.70
C ARG A 163 9.15 -4.31 7.95
N SER A 164 8.98 -4.36 6.65
CA SER A 164 9.60 -5.39 5.79
C SER A 164 10.98 -4.97 5.27
N GLY A 165 11.38 -3.72 5.48
CA GLY A 165 12.59 -3.12 4.90
C GLY A 165 12.47 -2.91 3.39
N ILE A 166 11.25 -2.67 2.88
CA ILE A 166 10.93 -2.40 1.48
C ILE A 166 10.61 -0.90 1.36
N ARG A 167 11.06 -0.27 0.29
CA ARG A 167 10.69 1.11 -0.03
C ARG A 167 9.20 1.21 -0.34
N SER A 168 8.54 2.25 0.16
CA SER A 168 7.10 2.44 0.03
C SER A 168 6.75 3.64 -0.85
N VAL A 169 5.72 3.48 -1.65
CA VAL A 169 5.09 4.55 -2.43
C VAL A 169 3.66 4.70 -1.94
N LEU A 170 3.36 5.87 -1.40
CA LEU A 170 1.99 6.24 -1.07
C LEU A 170 1.34 6.87 -2.31
N VAL A 171 0.18 6.37 -2.70
CA VAL A 171 -0.62 6.95 -3.80
C VAL A 171 -1.93 7.51 -3.28
N GLN A 172 -2.55 8.40 -4.06
CA GLN A 172 -3.91 8.84 -3.76
C GLN A 172 -4.89 7.72 -4.12
N PRO A 173 -5.95 7.52 -3.31
CA PRO A 173 -6.95 6.52 -3.62
C PRO A 173 -7.68 6.87 -4.93
N ILE A 174 -7.92 5.88 -5.79
CA ILE A 174 -8.60 6.03 -7.08
C ILE A 174 -9.98 6.66 -6.88
N LEU A 175 -10.72 6.20 -5.86
CA LEU A 175 -12.04 6.74 -5.51
C LEU A 175 -11.98 7.49 -4.18
N LYS A 176 -12.44 8.72 -4.21
CA LYS A 176 -12.59 9.55 -2.99
C LYS A 176 -13.87 9.20 -2.18
N SER A 177 -14.62 8.17 -2.58
CA SER A 177 -15.91 7.83 -1.98
C SER A 177 -15.79 7.27 -0.56
N ASP A 178 -16.75 7.62 0.27
CA ASP A 178 -16.77 7.34 1.71
C ASP A 178 -17.10 5.89 2.08
N ALA A 179 -17.52 5.08 1.11
CA ALA A 179 -18.10 3.75 1.36
C ALA A 179 -17.09 2.68 1.79
N TRP A 180 -15.81 2.85 1.45
CA TRP A 180 -14.80 1.81 1.61
C TRP A 180 -14.02 1.90 2.93
N ILE A 181 -13.82 3.10 3.47
CA ILE A 181 -13.07 3.28 4.71
C ILE A 181 -14.05 3.71 5.79
N THR A 182 -14.13 2.97 6.88
CA THR A 182 -14.91 3.40 8.07
C THR A 182 -14.44 4.79 8.49
N LYS A 183 -15.38 5.67 8.86
CA LYS A 183 -15.11 7.08 9.24
C LYS A 183 -13.94 7.20 10.25
N GLY A 184 -13.78 6.21 11.12
CA GLY A 184 -12.69 6.16 12.10
C GLY A 184 -11.30 6.00 11.48
N ASN A 185 -11.12 5.13 10.50
CA ASN A 185 -9.83 4.93 9.82
C ASN A 185 -9.39 6.19 9.06
N ARG A 186 -10.33 6.93 8.46
CA ARG A 186 -10.02 8.20 7.78
C ARG A 186 -9.51 9.28 8.72
N LEU A 187 -10.09 9.37 9.92
CA LEU A 187 -9.62 10.35 10.91
C LEU A 187 -8.20 10.04 11.32
N ILE A 188 -7.88 8.78 11.54
CA ILE A 188 -6.54 8.32 11.91
C ILE A 188 -5.55 8.58 10.77
N GLU A 189 -5.88 8.23 9.52
CA GLU A 189 -5.03 8.49 8.34
C GLU A 189 -4.77 10.00 8.16
N LYS A 190 -5.80 10.85 8.28
CA LYS A 190 -5.65 12.31 8.21
C LYS A 190 -4.75 12.85 9.33
N PHE A 191 -4.92 12.37 10.56
CA PHE A 191 -4.09 12.77 11.69
C PHE A 191 -2.63 12.33 11.50
N VAL A 192 -2.41 11.09 11.06
CA VAL A 192 -1.07 10.56 10.77
C VAL A 192 -0.41 11.36 9.64
N MET A 193 -1.14 11.65 8.56
CA MET A 193 -0.63 12.47 7.45
C MET A 193 -0.30 13.90 7.91
N TRP A 194 -1.16 14.53 8.69
CA TRP A 194 -0.89 15.85 9.26
C TRP A 194 0.38 15.83 10.10
N ARG A 195 0.54 14.82 10.97
CA ARG A 195 1.73 14.66 11.81
C ARG A 195 2.99 14.40 11.00
N LEU A 196 2.91 13.54 9.97
CA LEU A 196 4.03 13.28 9.06
C LEU A 196 4.50 14.55 8.36
N ARG A 197 3.60 15.36 7.83
CA ARG A 197 3.94 16.65 7.17
C ARG A 197 4.55 17.65 8.14
N HIS A 198 4.14 17.62 9.40
CA HIS A 198 4.73 18.48 10.43
C HIS A 198 6.16 18.07 10.80
N VAL A 199 6.43 16.76 10.86
CA VAL A 199 7.77 16.21 11.20
C VAL A 199 8.68 16.17 9.97
N TYR A 200 8.12 15.96 8.79
CA TYR A 200 8.82 15.82 7.50
C TYR A 200 8.20 16.77 6.47
N PRO A 201 8.53 18.09 6.52
CA PRO A 201 7.97 19.08 5.59
C PRO A 201 8.29 18.79 4.12
N GLU A 202 9.37 18.02 3.87
CA GLU A 202 9.78 17.60 2.53
C GLU A 202 8.85 16.57 1.89
N LEU A 203 7.90 16.00 2.64
CA LEU A 203 6.92 15.05 2.10
C LEU A 203 5.88 15.77 1.25
N THR A 204 6.12 15.79 -0.04
CA THR A 204 5.22 16.36 -1.06
C THR A 204 4.79 15.30 -2.07
N TRP A 205 3.65 15.53 -2.70
CA TRP A 205 3.23 14.74 -3.86
C TRP A 205 4.16 15.06 -5.02
N GLN A 206 4.68 14.02 -5.66
CA GLN A 206 5.64 14.08 -6.76
C GLN A 206 4.99 13.52 -8.03
N GLU A 207 5.50 13.92 -9.18
CA GLU A 207 5.06 13.37 -10.47
C GLU A 207 5.79 12.07 -10.80
N ASP A 208 7.02 11.87 -10.28
CA ASP A 208 7.82 10.67 -10.52
C ASP A 208 8.67 10.27 -9.30
N LEU A 209 9.44 9.19 -9.41
CA LEU A 209 10.33 8.69 -8.35
C LEU A 209 11.70 9.39 -8.31
N ASN A 210 12.00 10.28 -9.23
CA ASN A 210 13.32 10.90 -9.39
C ASN A 210 13.38 12.32 -8.81
N GLU A 211 12.24 12.98 -8.65
CA GLU A 211 12.15 14.31 -8.03
C GLU A 211 12.35 14.23 -6.52
N ARG A 212 13.58 14.00 -6.07
CA ARG A 212 13.99 14.59 -4.79
C ARG A 212 14.32 16.05 -5.05
N LYS A 213 13.38 16.95 -4.84
CA LYS A 213 13.71 18.37 -4.73
C LYS A 213 14.67 18.49 -3.54
N ALA A 214 15.97 18.56 -3.85
CA ALA A 214 16.97 18.97 -2.90
C ALA A 214 16.64 20.42 -2.49
N HIS A 215 16.30 20.61 -1.24
CA HIS A 215 16.32 21.89 -0.55
C HIS A 215 17.47 21.91 0.43
#